data_e5f0fa19f0faee789de96c5841ec73fd
#
_entry.id   e5f0fa19f0faee789de96c5841ec73fd
#
_cell.length_a   1.000
_cell.length_b   1.000
_cell.length_c   1.000
_cell.angle_alpha   90.00
_cell.angle_beta   90.00
_cell.angle_gamma   90.00
#
_symmetry.space_group_name_H-M   'P 1'
#
loop_
_entity.id
_entity.type
_entity.pdbx_description
1 polymer ?
#
loop_
_entity_poly.entity_id
_entity_poly.type
_entity_poly.pdbx_seq_one_letter_code
_entity_poly.pdbx_strand_id
1 'polypeptide(L)'
;PMHAIEKFGADWIKPGNFVGNGPFVLETWAPQEKLTVVPNAKYWDKKNVFLSRITFLPIDDNNTAYSKYLAGEIDWNANPPLSMLDEIKLRDDYVVTPQVATYYYVFK
;
A
#
# COMPACT_ATOMS: atom_id res chain seq x y z
N PRO A 1 -12.46 8.05 12.77
CA PRO A 1 -13.31 7.12 13.56
C PRO A 1 -13.30 7.53 15.04
N MET A 2 -14.05 8.60 15.40
CA MET A 2 -14.07 9.17 16.77
C MET A 2 -14.30 8.10 17.85
N HIS A 3 -15.29 7.22 17.67
CA HIS A 3 -15.59 6.15 18.61
C HIS A 3 -14.43 5.19 18.88
N ALA A 4 -13.56 4.93 17.89
CA ALA A 4 -12.38 4.09 18.09
C ALA A 4 -11.29 4.84 18.86
N ILE A 5 -11.11 6.15 18.57
CA ILE A 5 -10.15 7.01 19.28
C ILE A 5 -10.58 7.18 20.74
N GLU A 6 -11.85 7.44 20.99
CA GLU A 6 -12.41 7.56 22.35
C GLU A 6 -12.24 6.27 23.17
N LYS A 7 -12.42 5.11 22.52
CA LYS A 7 -12.33 3.81 23.18
C LYS A 7 -10.90 3.33 23.41
N PHE A 8 -10.00 3.54 22.46
CA PHE A 8 -8.67 2.92 22.43
C PHE A 8 -7.51 3.94 22.52
N GLY A 9 -7.79 5.26 22.55
CA GLY A 9 -6.75 6.29 22.57
C GLY A 9 -5.80 6.15 21.37
N ALA A 10 -4.49 6.21 21.63
CA ALA A 10 -3.45 6.06 20.61
C ALA A 10 -3.44 4.66 19.95
N ASP A 11 -4.00 3.65 20.60
CA ASP A 11 -4.03 2.28 20.11
C ASP A 11 -5.13 2.02 19.05
N TRP A 12 -5.90 3.03 18.67
CA TRP A 12 -6.93 2.92 17.65
C TRP A 12 -6.38 2.48 16.27
N ILE A 13 -5.09 2.73 16.00
CA ILE A 13 -4.40 2.36 14.76
C ILE A 13 -3.93 0.89 14.73
N LYS A 14 -3.97 0.19 15.88
CA LYS A 14 -3.50 -1.20 15.98
C LYS A 14 -4.45 -2.18 15.30
N PRO A 15 -3.95 -3.36 14.88
CA PRO A 15 -4.78 -4.46 14.41
C PRO A 15 -5.92 -4.77 15.39
N GLY A 16 -7.12 -5.00 14.88
CA GLY A 16 -8.32 -5.25 15.68
C GLY A 16 -9.04 -3.99 16.20
N ASN A 17 -8.35 -2.87 16.35
CA ASN A 17 -8.92 -1.60 16.78
C ASN A 17 -9.17 -0.65 15.60
N PHE A 18 -8.40 -0.83 14.52
CA PHE A 18 -8.48 0.00 13.33
C PHE A 18 -9.83 -0.13 12.65
N VAL A 19 -10.51 0.99 12.45
CA VAL A 19 -11.82 1.07 11.80
C VAL A 19 -11.71 1.92 10.54
N GLY A 20 -12.12 1.35 9.42
CA GLY A 20 -12.19 2.00 8.13
C GLY A 20 -13.43 1.58 7.36
N ASN A 21 -13.82 2.38 6.38
CA ASN A 21 -14.94 2.10 5.46
C ASN A 21 -14.45 1.64 4.07
N GLY A 22 -13.15 1.40 3.92
CA GLY A 22 -12.53 0.90 2.69
C GLY A 22 -12.70 -0.61 2.49
N PRO A 23 -12.25 -1.11 1.31
CA PRO A 23 -12.37 -2.52 0.93
C PRO A 23 -11.54 -3.49 1.76
N PHE A 24 -10.52 -3.00 2.47
CA PHE A 24 -9.63 -3.81 3.30
C PHE A 24 -9.57 -3.27 4.73
N VAL A 25 -9.26 -4.16 5.66
CA VAL A 25 -8.98 -3.87 7.09
C VAL A 25 -7.61 -4.38 7.47
N LEU A 26 -7.00 -3.73 8.47
CA LEU A 26 -5.69 -4.09 8.98
C LEU A 26 -5.75 -5.43 9.74
N GLU A 27 -4.97 -6.41 9.28
CA GLU A 27 -4.80 -7.71 9.94
C GLU A 27 -3.58 -7.71 10.85
N THR A 28 -2.41 -7.33 10.31
CA THR A 28 -1.15 -7.26 11.07
C THR A 28 -0.36 -6.02 10.71
N TRP A 29 0.38 -5.50 11.68
CA TRP A 29 1.33 -4.43 11.47
C TRP A 29 2.59 -4.71 12.30
N ALA A 30 3.65 -5.13 11.63
CA ALA A 30 4.99 -5.26 12.17
C ALA A 30 5.83 -4.10 11.60
N PRO A 31 6.12 -3.05 12.40
CA PRO A 31 6.89 -1.90 11.93
C PRO A 31 8.22 -2.31 11.30
N GLN A 32 8.58 -1.72 10.16
CA GLN A 32 9.79 -2.00 9.37
C GLN A 32 9.87 -3.43 8.79
N GLU A 33 8.89 -4.29 9.02
CA GLU A 33 8.86 -5.64 8.48
C GLU A 33 7.76 -5.80 7.43
N LYS A 34 6.51 -5.64 7.86
CA LYS A 34 5.35 -5.76 6.96
C LYS A 34 4.07 -5.18 7.56
N LEU A 35 3.17 -4.80 6.66
CA LEU A 35 1.79 -4.49 6.98
C LEU A 35 0.90 -5.38 6.11
N THR A 36 -0.06 -6.07 6.73
CA THR A 36 -0.99 -6.96 6.02
C THR A 36 -2.42 -6.51 6.21
N VAL A 37 -3.16 -6.47 5.12
CA VAL A 37 -4.60 -6.16 5.12
C VAL A 37 -5.39 -7.30 4.47
N VAL A 38 -6.62 -7.50 4.94
CA VAL A 38 -7.56 -8.51 4.44
C VAL A 38 -8.90 -7.85 4.08
N PRO A 39 -9.75 -8.51 3.27
CA PRO A 39 -11.03 -7.94 2.87
C PRO A 39 -11.91 -7.52 4.05
N ASN A 40 -12.52 -6.36 3.92
CA ASN A 40 -13.48 -5.85 4.89
C ASN A 40 -14.86 -6.45 4.62
N ALA A 41 -15.32 -7.35 5.48
CA ALA A 41 -16.63 -7.97 5.36
C ALA A 41 -17.80 -6.98 5.40
N LYS A 42 -17.58 -5.76 5.93
CA LYS A 42 -18.57 -4.68 6.03
C LYS A 42 -18.47 -3.67 4.88
N TYR A 43 -17.55 -3.88 3.94
CA TYR A 43 -17.42 -2.99 2.78
C TYR A 43 -18.68 -3.07 1.91
N TRP A 44 -19.19 -1.93 1.47
CA TRP A 44 -20.45 -1.85 0.72
C TRP A 44 -20.39 -2.59 -0.63
N ASP A 45 -19.23 -2.59 -1.29
CA ASP A 45 -19.01 -3.25 -2.58
C ASP A 45 -18.07 -4.47 -2.47
N LYS A 46 -18.19 -5.23 -1.39
CA LYS A 46 -17.33 -6.40 -1.10
C LYS A 46 -17.32 -7.46 -2.21
N LYS A 47 -18.37 -7.53 -3.03
CA LYS A 47 -18.46 -8.48 -4.16
C LYS A 47 -17.43 -8.21 -5.27
N ASN A 48 -16.90 -6.97 -5.35
CA ASN A 48 -15.89 -6.55 -6.30
C ASN A 48 -14.48 -6.52 -5.68
N VAL A 49 -14.30 -7.09 -4.49
CA VAL A 49 -12.98 -7.26 -3.85
C VAL A 49 -12.50 -8.67 -4.11
N PHE A 50 -11.54 -8.81 -5.02
CA PHE A 50 -11.07 -10.13 -5.49
C PHE A 50 -9.81 -10.62 -4.76
N LEU A 51 -9.00 -9.72 -4.19
CA LEU A 51 -7.80 -10.08 -3.46
C LEU A 51 -8.16 -10.56 -2.05
N SER A 52 -7.66 -11.73 -1.67
CA SER A 52 -7.85 -12.29 -0.33
C SER A 52 -6.92 -11.69 0.72
N ARG A 53 -5.81 -11.08 0.30
CA ARG A 53 -4.80 -10.47 1.17
C ARG A 53 -3.91 -9.55 0.36
N ILE A 54 -3.46 -8.44 0.98
CA ILE A 54 -2.40 -7.58 0.46
C ILE A 54 -1.35 -7.43 1.56
N THR A 55 -0.09 -7.69 1.21
CA THR A 55 1.05 -7.48 2.10
C THR A 55 1.91 -6.34 1.56
N PHE A 56 2.10 -5.31 2.36
CA PHE A 56 2.99 -4.20 2.07
C PHE A 56 4.33 -4.43 2.75
N LEU A 57 5.41 -4.34 1.98
CA LEU A 57 6.78 -4.41 2.47
C LEU A 57 7.38 -3.00 2.46
N PRO A 58 7.82 -2.46 3.61
CA PRO A 58 8.46 -1.15 3.68
C PRO A 58 9.91 -1.25 3.19
N ILE A 59 10.11 -1.12 1.88
CA ILE A 59 11.43 -1.16 1.23
C ILE A 59 11.76 0.27 0.81
N ASP A 60 12.76 0.88 1.44
CA ASP A 60 13.11 2.29 1.21
C ASP A 60 13.94 2.48 -0.08
N ASP A 61 14.76 1.49 -0.45
CA ASP A 61 15.61 1.55 -1.65
C ASP A 61 14.88 1.01 -2.89
N ASN A 62 14.71 1.87 -3.89
CA ASN A 62 13.99 1.54 -5.12
C ASN A 62 14.68 0.46 -5.96
N ASN A 63 16.01 0.36 -5.93
CA ASN A 63 16.74 -0.69 -6.66
C ASN A 63 16.50 -2.05 -6.02
N THR A 64 16.50 -2.09 -4.68
CA THR A 64 16.17 -3.30 -3.91
C THR A 64 14.72 -3.74 -4.17
N ALA A 65 13.77 -2.81 -4.15
CA ALA A 65 12.37 -3.09 -4.46
C ALA A 65 12.22 -3.63 -5.89
N TYR A 66 12.87 -3.01 -6.87
CA TYR A 66 12.84 -3.46 -8.26
C TYR A 66 13.48 -4.84 -8.45
N SER A 67 14.60 -5.11 -7.78
CA SER A 67 15.24 -6.43 -7.81
C SER A 67 14.33 -7.53 -7.25
N LYS A 68 13.60 -7.25 -6.17
CA LYS A 68 12.60 -8.17 -5.61
C LYS A 68 11.42 -8.40 -6.55
N TYR A 69 10.99 -7.37 -7.26
CA TYR A 69 9.97 -7.49 -8.30
C TYR A 69 10.44 -8.42 -9.44
N LEU A 70 11.66 -8.24 -9.94
CA LEU A 70 12.23 -9.09 -10.99
C LEU A 70 12.42 -10.54 -10.53
N ALA A 71 12.69 -10.75 -9.24
CA ALA A 71 12.80 -12.08 -8.63
C ALA A 71 11.44 -12.76 -8.36
N GLY A 72 10.31 -12.05 -8.58
CA GLY A 72 8.97 -12.56 -8.28
C GLY A 72 8.66 -12.63 -6.77
N GLU A 73 9.41 -11.90 -5.93
CA GLU A 73 9.15 -11.83 -4.48
C GLU A 73 8.05 -10.83 -4.13
N ILE A 74 7.79 -9.86 -5.02
CA ILE A 74 6.67 -8.93 -4.91
C ILE A 74 5.95 -8.82 -6.25
N ASP A 75 4.64 -8.63 -6.20
CA ASP A 75 3.76 -8.59 -7.37
C ASP A 75 3.63 -7.19 -7.98
N TRP A 76 3.97 -6.14 -7.22
CA TRP A 76 3.79 -4.76 -7.65
C TRP A 76 4.84 -3.83 -7.05
N ASN A 77 5.44 -2.99 -7.89
CA ASN A 77 6.37 -1.95 -7.50
C ASN A 77 5.92 -0.59 -8.04
N ALA A 78 5.53 0.33 -7.14
CA ALA A 78 5.04 1.66 -7.50
C ALA A 78 6.14 2.64 -7.91
N ASN A 79 7.37 2.45 -7.43
CA ASN A 79 8.47 3.39 -7.56
C ASN A 79 9.70 2.73 -8.21
N PRO A 80 9.67 2.54 -9.54
CA PRO A 80 10.83 1.98 -10.22
C PRO A 80 12.04 2.94 -10.14
N PRO A 81 13.29 2.42 -10.18
CA PRO A 81 14.48 3.25 -10.17
C PRO A 81 14.55 4.12 -11.44
N LEU A 82 14.70 5.43 -11.24
CA LEU A 82 14.73 6.39 -12.36
C LEU A 82 15.89 6.14 -13.33
N SER A 83 17.01 5.62 -12.86
CA SER A 83 18.18 5.27 -13.69
C SER A 83 17.92 4.15 -14.69
N MET A 84 16.90 3.31 -14.46
CA MET A 84 16.52 2.19 -15.31
C MET A 84 15.19 2.43 -16.05
N LEU A 85 14.62 3.62 -15.94
CA LEU A 85 13.27 3.90 -16.41
C LEU A 85 13.10 3.68 -17.93
N ASP A 86 14.13 3.97 -18.73
CA ASP A 86 14.06 3.80 -20.19
C ASP A 86 13.98 2.31 -20.58
N GLU A 87 14.61 1.42 -19.84
CA GLU A 87 14.48 -0.02 -20.01
C GLU A 87 13.14 -0.54 -19.48
N ILE A 88 12.73 -0.03 -18.32
CA ILE A 88 11.48 -0.43 -17.66
C ILE A 88 10.25 -0.09 -18.50
N LYS A 89 10.25 1.06 -19.19
CA LYS A 89 9.17 1.48 -20.10
C LYS A 89 8.93 0.53 -21.27
N LEU A 90 9.92 -0.28 -21.63
CA LEU A 90 9.81 -1.26 -22.73
C LEU A 90 9.17 -2.58 -22.28
N ARG A 91 8.91 -2.74 -20.99
CA ARG A 91 8.31 -3.97 -20.45
C ARG A 91 6.79 -3.95 -20.63
N ASP A 92 6.23 -5.11 -20.93
CA ASP A 92 4.78 -5.31 -21.10
C ASP A 92 3.98 -5.10 -19.79
N ASP A 93 4.65 -5.27 -18.64
CA ASP A 93 4.06 -5.09 -17.30
C ASP A 93 4.21 -3.66 -16.75
N TYR A 94 4.80 -2.73 -17.53
CA TYR A 94 4.88 -1.33 -17.15
C TYR A 94 3.56 -0.60 -17.41
N VAL A 95 2.94 -0.10 -16.36
CA VAL A 95 1.65 0.61 -16.43
C VAL A 95 1.80 2.05 -15.97
N VAL A 96 1.32 2.98 -16.80
CA VAL A 96 1.23 4.41 -16.46
C VAL A 96 -0.22 4.77 -16.14
N THR A 97 -0.48 5.20 -14.92
CA THR A 97 -1.81 5.67 -14.50
C THR A 97 -1.77 7.18 -14.31
N PRO A 98 -2.46 7.97 -15.17
CA PRO A 98 -2.57 9.41 -14.97
C PRO A 98 -3.25 9.74 -13.64
N GLN A 99 -2.67 10.66 -12.89
CA GLN A 99 -3.23 11.16 -11.64
C GLN A 99 -3.39 12.67 -11.68
N VAL A 100 -4.49 13.18 -11.10
CA VAL A 100 -4.67 14.62 -10.89
C VAL A 100 -4.00 14.96 -9.57
N ALA A 101 -2.81 15.55 -9.65
CA ALA A 101 -2.03 15.94 -8.49
C ALA A 101 -1.37 17.31 -8.72
N THR A 102 -1.18 18.08 -7.64
CA THR A 102 -0.46 19.34 -7.65
C THR A 102 0.75 19.23 -6.72
N TYR A 103 1.93 19.48 -7.26
CA TYR A 103 3.17 19.61 -6.51
C TYR A 103 3.47 21.08 -6.24
N TYR A 104 3.77 21.45 -5.00
CA TYR A 104 4.13 22.81 -4.65
C TYR A 104 5.17 22.85 -3.52
N TYR A 105 5.99 23.91 -3.51
CA TYR A 105 6.94 24.20 -2.46
C TYR A 105 6.38 25.31 -1.55
N VAL A 106 6.53 25.13 -0.26
CA VAL A 106 6.16 26.14 0.74
C VAL A 106 7.43 26.79 1.25
N PHE A 107 7.53 28.10 1.10
CA PHE A 107 8.61 28.89 1.69
C PHE A 107 8.25 29.25 3.12
N LYS A 108 9.19 29.07 4.06
CA LYS A 108 9.06 29.54 5.43
C LYS A 108 9.51 30.98 5.54
#